data_f2c60edf3ac8115e9cc620a94f81f439
#
_entry.id   f2c60edf3ac8115e9cc620a94f81f439
#
_cell.length_a   1.000
_cell.length_b   1.000
_cell.length_c   1.000
_cell.angle_alpha   90.00
_cell.angle_beta   90.00
_cell.angle_gamma   90.00
#
_symmetry.space_group_name_H-M   'P 1'
#
loop_
_entity.id
_entity.type
_entity.pdbx_description
1 polymer ?
#
loop_
_entity_poly.entity_id
_entity_poly.type
_entity_poly.pdbx_seq_one_letter_code
_entity_poly.pdbx_strand_id
1 'polypeptide(L)'
;GKYTMDESSIAYMDGDKLFQRHAAIVGSTGSGKSFCVACVVEQMAKLKHSNAILFDIHGEYSSTDFKIDGIKQYKIATPGDLATSEKLNNNILMVPYWLLNYEEMQALLLDRSDQNAPNQAMIFSREVLAEKEKGVEGTIYEHLITVDSPVAYDLQTVLTRLKSKDEEMVPGARAGSEKLGPYNGKLTRFNQRLENKLSDKRMGFMFSLQTEEKSQNWLKDFARVLMKADGGVKVIDMSEVPSDVLPLVIGLLARIVFTVQQWSSMEHRHPIALLCDEAHLYVQQSISQDAVAEIGLKSFERIAKEGRKYGVGLVIISQRPSEVNRTVLSQCNNFISLRLTNVDDQNVIKRLLPDNLGNIADNLSLLDIAEAIIVGDATLLPSRVKINEPSIKPSSQTVPFWSIWGKDNSDQDLSEAICNMIKQSK
;
A
#
# COMPACT_ATOMS: atom_id res chain seq x y z
N GLY A 1 -2.32 22.50 16.22
CA GLY A 1 -1.11 22.92 16.94
C GLY A 1 -1.20 24.34 17.45
N LYS A 2 -0.12 24.82 18.02
CA LYS A 2 0.03 26.20 18.51
C LYS A 2 1.21 26.86 17.81
N TYR A 3 1.11 28.18 17.56
CA TYR A 3 2.26 28.90 17.02
C TYR A 3 3.38 28.97 18.06
N THR A 4 4.60 28.68 17.63
CA THR A 4 5.77 28.67 18.56
C THR A 4 6.08 30.07 19.10
N MET A 5 5.80 31.13 18.32
CA MET A 5 6.03 32.51 18.75
C MET A 5 4.92 33.08 19.65
N ASP A 6 3.75 32.44 19.65
CA ASP A 6 2.63 32.80 20.50
C ASP A 6 1.81 31.55 20.85
N GLU A 7 2.15 30.93 21.97
CA GLU A 7 1.52 29.68 22.45
C GLU A 7 0.04 29.83 22.80
N SER A 8 -0.47 31.07 22.90
CA SER A 8 -1.91 31.33 23.11
C SER A 8 -2.69 31.17 21.81
N SER A 9 -2.06 31.34 20.65
CA SER A 9 -2.68 31.30 19.33
C SER A 9 -2.65 29.89 18.74
N ILE A 10 -3.83 29.42 18.29
CA ILE A 10 -3.99 28.11 17.69
C ILE A 10 -3.68 28.20 16.18
N ALA A 11 -2.86 27.30 15.71
CA ALA A 11 -2.56 27.13 14.29
C ALA A 11 -3.57 26.16 13.65
N TYR A 12 -4.30 26.62 12.66
CA TYR A 12 -5.26 25.86 11.88
C TYR A 12 -4.73 25.63 10.46
N MET A 13 -5.15 24.53 9.85
CA MET A 13 -4.96 24.23 8.44
C MET A 13 -6.32 24.07 7.75
N ASP A 14 -6.40 24.51 6.51
CA ASP A 14 -7.55 24.28 5.63
C ASP A 14 -7.52 22.82 5.17
N GLY A 15 -8.46 22.00 5.67
CA GLY A 15 -8.54 20.58 5.35
C GLY A 15 -8.81 20.29 3.88
N ASP A 16 -9.62 21.12 3.21
CA ASP A 16 -9.91 20.96 1.78
C ASP A 16 -8.62 21.12 0.97
N LYS A 17 -7.86 22.17 1.22
CA LYS A 17 -6.60 22.41 0.52
C LYS A 17 -5.52 21.39 0.88
N LEU A 18 -5.51 20.89 2.12
CA LEU A 18 -4.56 19.88 2.57
C LEU A 18 -4.67 18.60 1.72
N PHE A 19 -5.89 18.08 1.57
CA PHE A 19 -6.10 16.81 0.88
C PHE A 19 -6.24 16.96 -0.63
N GLN A 20 -6.86 18.03 -1.13
CA GLN A 20 -7.00 18.28 -2.57
C GLN A 20 -5.65 18.51 -3.28
N ARG A 21 -4.69 19.10 -2.57
CA ARG A 21 -3.40 19.51 -3.11
C ARG A 21 -2.24 18.60 -2.70
N HIS A 22 -2.58 17.43 -2.18
CA HIS A 22 -1.64 16.48 -1.59
C HIS A 22 -0.74 17.10 -0.51
N ALA A 23 -0.28 16.28 0.39
CA ALA A 23 0.57 16.74 1.49
C ALA A 23 1.75 15.80 1.72
N ALA A 24 2.81 16.32 2.31
CA ALA A 24 3.92 15.53 2.83
C ALA A 24 4.13 15.85 4.30
N ILE A 25 4.22 14.82 5.15
CA ILE A 25 4.60 14.90 6.56
C ILE A 25 5.96 14.23 6.68
N VAL A 26 6.98 15.01 6.94
CA VAL A 26 8.36 14.51 6.97
C VAL A 26 9.05 14.84 8.28
N GLY A 27 9.95 13.95 8.72
CA GLY A 27 10.71 14.17 9.95
C GLY A 27 11.53 12.95 10.33
N SER A 28 12.74 13.16 10.80
CA SER A 28 13.64 12.10 11.27
C SER A 28 13.04 11.32 12.45
N THR A 29 13.56 10.14 12.71
CA THR A 29 13.17 9.32 13.86
C THR A 29 13.24 10.15 15.18
N GLY A 30 12.20 10.05 15.99
CA GLY A 30 12.09 10.79 17.25
C GLY A 30 11.76 12.28 17.11
N SER A 31 11.41 12.77 15.90
CA SER A 31 10.99 14.16 15.69
C SER A 31 9.53 14.45 16.11
N GLY A 32 8.72 13.40 16.36
CA GLY A 32 7.28 13.50 16.62
C GLY A 32 6.39 13.28 15.40
N LYS A 33 6.93 12.68 14.32
CA LYS A 33 6.20 12.39 13.08
C LYS A 33 4.93 11.57 13.36
N SER A 34 5.04 10.46 14.08
CA SER A 34 3.89 9.58 14.38
C SER A 34 2.82 10.31 15.22
N PHE A 35 3.22 11.20 16.11
CA PHE A 35 2.29 12.04 16.86
C PHE A 35 1.55 13.05 15.97
N CYS A 36 2.27 13.66 15.02
CA CYS A 36 1.66 14.54 14.03
C CYS A 36 0.61 13.80 13.19
N VAL A 37 0.94 12.60 12.70
CA VAL A 37 0.02 11.76 11.95
C VAL A 37 -1.21 11.38 12.80
N ALA A 38 -1.00 10.96 14.05
CA ALA A 38 -2.10 10.65 14.97
C ALA A 38 -3.03 11.85 15.17
N CYS A 39 -2.49 13.07 15.33
CA CYS A 39 -3.31 14.29 15.43
C CYS A 39 -4.13 14.54 14.15
N VAL A 40 -3.56 14.34 12.97
CA VAL A 40 -4.30 14.48 11.70
C VAL A 40 -5.44 13.46 11.63
N VAL A 41 -5.14 12.19 11.93
CA VAL A 41 -6.11 11.09 11.94
C VAL A 41 -7.24 11.35 12.96
N GLU A 42 -6.93 11.82 14.16
CA GLU A 42 -7.94 12.22 15.16
C GLU A 42 -8.88 13.33 14.66
N GLN A 43 -8.32 14.35 13.99
CA GLN A 43 -9.18 15.42 13.45
C GLN A 43 -10.07 14.90 12.32
N MET A 44 -9.56 14.00 11.48
CA MET A 44 -10.37 13.35 10.45
C MET A 44 -11.48 12.49 11.06
N ALA A 45 -11.17 11.71 12.10
CA ALA A 45 -12.12 10.83 12.78
C ALA A 45 -13.32 11.58 13.40
N LYS A 46 -13.14 12.85 13.78
CA LYS A 46 -14.23 13.72 14.28
C LYS A 46 -15.23 14.13 13.20
N LEU A 47 -14.89 14.02 11.94
CA LEU A 47 -15.78 14.39 10.83
C LEU A 47 -16.73 13.23 10.52
N LYS A 48 -18.04 13.53 10.51
CA LYS A 48 -19.12 12.54 10.36
C LYS A 48 -18.97 11.61 9.14
N HIS A 49 -18.42 12.13 8.05
CA HIS A 49 -18.29 11.42 6.78
C HIS A 49 -16.86 11.47 6.25
N SER A 50 -15.86 11.46 7.13
CA SER A 50 -14.49 11.33 6.71
C SER A 50 -14.27 9.99 6.01
N ASN A 51 -13.32 9.97 5.07
CA ASN A 51 -12.98 8.78 4.31
C ASN A 51 -11.50 8.78 4.03
N ALA A 52 -10.78 7.94 4.73
CA ALA A 52 -9.34 7.81 4.52
C ALA A 52 -8.87 6.37 4.75
N ILE A 53 -7.74 6.06 4.13
CA ILE A 53 -7.00 4.83 4.36
C ILE A 53 -5.60 5.22 4.83
N LEU A 54 -5.18 4.71 5.97
CA LEU A 54 -3.81 4.78 6.46
C LEU A 54 -3.15 3.41 6.26
N PHE A 55 -2.12 3.36 5.43
CA PHE A 55 -1.26 2.18 5.29
C PHE A 55 -0.24 2.19 6.41
N ASP A 56 -0.44 1.32 7.39
CA ASP A 56 0.37 1.24 8.63
C ASP A 56 1.44 0.14 8.46
N ILE A 57 2.66 0.56 8.14
CA ILE A 57 3.74 -0.37 7.80
C ILE A 57 4.32 -1.06 9.04
N HIS A 58 4.32 -0.39 10.17
CA HIS A 58 4.95 -0.87 11.39
C HIS A 58 3.97 -1.27 12.50
N GLY A 59 2.65 -1.19 12.24
CA GLY A 59 1.63 -1.50 13.23
C GLY A 59 1.53 -0.45 14.35
N GLU A 60 1.96 0.79 14.10
CA GLU A 60 1.94 1.86 15.11
C GLU A 60 0.51 2.33 15.41
N TYR A 61 -0.37 2.35 14.41
CA TYR A 61 -1.75 2.84 14.47
C TYR A 61 -2.79 1.72 14.48
N SER A 62 -2.36 0.48 14.29
CA SER A 62 -3.21 -0.72 14.33
C SER A 62 -3.13 -1.46 15.67
N SER A 63 -2.34 -0.97 16.61
CA SER A 63 -2.21 -1.55 17.95
C SER A 63 -3.54 -1.52 18.71
N THR A 64 -3.71 -2.46 19.64
CA THR A 64 -4.92 -2.56 20.49
C THR A 64 -5.13 -1.35 21.37
N ASP A 65 -4.08 -0.57 21.66
CA ASP A 65 -4.13 0.62 22.49
C ASP A 65 -4.52 1.87 21.69
N PHE A 66 -4.35 1.86 20.35
CA PHE A 66 -4.72 2.97 19.49
C PHE A 66 -6.20 2.87 19.07
N LYS A 67 -7.12 3.12 20.01
CA LYS A 67 -8.56 3.09 19.78
C LYS A 67 -9.16 4.47 19.85
N ILE A 68 -9.55 4.99 18.68
CA ILE A 68 -10.21 6.30 18.53
C ILE A 68 -11.54 6.06 17.82
N ASP A 69 -12.61 6.69 18.33
CA ASP A 69 -13.91 6.64 17.67
C ASP A 69 -13.81 7.22 16.25
N GLY A 70 -14.39 6.52 15.28
CA GLY A 70 -14.29 6.90 13.86
C GLY A 70 -13.05 6.32 13.16
N ILE A 71 -12.28 5.46 13.83
CA ILE A 71 -11.19 4.68 13.22
C ILE A 71 -11.57 3.20 13.22
N LYS A 72 -11.35 2.54 12.10
CA LYS A 72 -11.47 1.09 11.95
C LYS A 72 -10.12 0.50 11.61
N GLN A 73 -9.73 -0.53 12.33
CA GLN A 73 -8.47 -1.23 12.11
C GLN A 73 -8.73 -2.52 11.33
N TYR A 74 -7.94 -2.70 10.29
CA TYR A 74 -7.90 -3.92 9.46
C TYR A 74 -6.48 -4.45 9.41
N LYS A 75 -6.32 -5.73 9.16
CA LYS A 75 -5.01 -6.33 8.86
C LYS A 75 -5.11 -7.21 7.61
N ILE A 76 -4.00 -7.38 6.91
CA ILE A 76 -3.88 -8.37 5.85
C ILE A 76 -3.79 -9.76 6.48
N ALA A 77 -4.49 -10.74 5.91
CA ALA A 77 -4.52 -12.10 6.43
C ALA A 77 -3.11 -12.71 6.49
N THR A 78 -2.76 -13.24 7.64
CA THR A 78 -1.47 -13.90 7.89
C THR A 78 -1.58 -15.40 7.75
N PRO A 79 -0.46 -16.14 7.64
CA PRO A 79 -0.50 -17.60 7.68
C PRO A 79 -1.19 -18.17 8.92
N GLY A 80 -1.03 -17.49 10.07
CA GLY A 80 -1.71 -17.90 11.33
C GLY A 80 -3.23 -17.72 11.24
N ASP A 81 -3.71 -16.60 10.71
CA ASP A 81 -5.14 -16.36 10.50
C ASP A 81 -5.76 -17.43 9.58
N LEU A 82 -5.08 -17.76 8.49
CA LEU A 82 -5.54 -18.74 7.51
C LEU A 82 -5.53 -20.19 8.05
N ALA A 83 -4.63 -20.48 8.98
CA ALA A 83 -4.54 -21.83 9.59
C ALA A 83 -5.57 -22.08 10.69
N THR A 84 -6.06 -21.04 11.36
CA THR A 84 -6.88 -21.15 12.57
C THR A 84 -8.35 -20.83 12.36
N SER A 85 -8.75 -20.23 11.24
CA SER A 85 -10.12 -19.76 11.02
C SER A 85 -10.75 -20.40 9.77
N GLU A 86 -11.85 -21.12 9.94
CA GLU A 86 -12.70 -21.51 8.80
C GLU A 86 -13.33 -20.27 8.12
N LYS A 87 -13.61 -19.22 8.91
CA LYS A 87 -14.04 -17.90 8.41
C LYS A 87 -13.18 -16.81 9.03
N LEU A 88 -12.58 -16.00 8.18
CA LEU A 88 -11.82 -14.84 8.62
C LEU A 88 -12.76 -13.81 9.27
N ASN A 89 -12.27 -13.14 10.31
CA ASN A 89 -12.95 -12.01 10.93
C ASN A 89 -13.10 -10.89 9.88
N ASN A 90 -14.18 -10.10 9.95
CA ASN A 90 -14.47 -8.99 9.05
C ASN A 90 -13.37 -7.90 9.01
N ASN A 91 -12.47 -7.87 9.99
CA ASN A 91 -11.34 -6.96 10.03
C ASN A 91 -10.06 -7.54 9.37
N ILE A 92 -10.10 -8.78 8.89
CA ILE A 92 -8.99 -9.42 8.20
C ILE A 92 -9.27 -9.36 6.70
N LEU A 93 -8.34 -8.75 5.96
CA LEU A 93 -8.48 -8.51 4.53
C LEU A 93 -7.69 -9.55 3.73
N MET A 94 -8.38 -10.16 2.77
CA MET A 94 -7.75 -10.86 1.65
C MET A 94 -7.50 -9.87 0.52
N VAL A 95 -6.44 -10.10 -0.24
CA VAL A 95 -6.11 -9.32 -1.45
C VAL A 95 -5.91 -10.31 -2.61
N PRO A 96 -7.00 -10.83 -3.17
CA PRO A 96 -6.95 -11.90 -4.16
C PRO A 96 -6.13 -11.57 -5.41
N TYR A 97 -5.38 -12.55 -5.92
CA TYR A 97 -4.56 -12.44 -7.13
C TYR A 97 -5.34 -11.97 -8.36
N TRP A 98 -6.62 -12.26 -8.46
CA TRP A 98 -7.45 -11.86 -9.60
C TRP A 98 -7.81 -10.37 -9.62
N LEU A 99 -7.47 -9.62 -8.55
CA LEU A 99 -7.50 -8.15 -8.53
C LEU A 99 -6.30 -7.55 -9.26
N LEU A 100 -5.20 -8.29 -9.43
CA LEU A 100 -4.03 -7.84 -10.15
C LEU A 100 -4.37 -7.63 -11.64
N ASN A 101 -3.91 -6.51 -12.19
CA ASN A 101 -3.94 -6.31 -13.63
C ASN A 101 -2.78 -7.08 -14.32
N TYR A 102 -2.74 -7.04 -15.63
CA TYR A 102 -1.75 -7.76 -16.42
C TYR A 102 -0.30 -7.38 -16.07
N GLU A 103 -0.01 -6.08 -15.96
CA GLU A 103 1.34 -5.61 -15.63
C GLU A 103 1.75 -6.01 -14.20
N GLU A 104 0.84 -5.92 -13.23
CA GLU A 104 1.08 -6.33 -11.85
C GLU A 104 1.34 -7.83 -11.73
N MET A 105 0.56 -8.64 -12.47
CA MET A 105 0.76 -10.08 -12.50
C MET A 105 2.09 -10.45 -13.16
N GLN A 106 2.46 -9.78 -14.23
CA GLN A 106 3.77 -9.95 -14.87
C GLN A 106 4.91 -9.58 -13.90
N ALA A 107 4.80 -8.46 -13.20
CA ALA A 107 5.82 -8.02 -12.25
C ALA A 107 6.04 -9.06 -11.14
N LEU A 108 4.98 -9.72 -10.70
CA LEU A 108 5.04 -10.74 -9.65
C LEU A 108 5.63 -12.07 -10.13
N LEU A 109 5.36 -12.49 -11.37
CA LEU A 109 5.60 -13.84 -11.86
C LEU A 109 6.73 -13.96 -12.89
N LEU A 110 6.95 -12.93 -13.73
CA LEU A 110 7.91 -13.01 -14.82
C LEU A 110 9.32 -12.60 -14.38
N ASP A 111 10.30 -13.32 -14.93
CA ASP A 111 11.68 -12.87 -14.93
C ASP A 111 11.98 -12.14 -16.23
N ARG A 112 12.15 -10.85 -16.15
CA ARG A 112 12.48 -10.01 -17.32
C ARG A 112 13.77 -10.39 -18.00
N SER A 113 14.68 -11.11 -17.31
CA SER A 113 15.94 -11.61 -17.88
C SER A 113 15.80 -12.92 -18.66
N ASP A 114 14.65 -13.62 -18.54
CA ASP A 114 14.39 -14.85 -19.28
C ASP A 114 14.12 -14.54 -20.75
N GLN A 115 14.85 -15.20 -21.66
CA GLN A 115 14.65 -15.04 -23.11
C GLN A 115 13.24 -15.39 -23.56
N ASN A 116 12.54 -16.25 -22.83
CA ASN A 116 11.17 -16.65 -23.09
C ASN A 116 10.12 -15.76 -22.44
N ALA A 117 10.51 -14.72 -21.67
CA ALA A 117 9.57 -13.85 -20.95
C ALA A 117 8.44 -13.31 -21.87
N PRO A 118 8.67 -12.85 -23.11
CA PRO A 118 7.59 -12.41 -24.00
C PRO A 118 6.59 -13.51 -24.33
N ASN A 119 7.06 -14.74 -24.58
CA ASN A 119 6.20 -15.89 -24.86
C ASN A 119 5.40 -16.28 -23.60
N GLN A 120 6.07 -16.32 -22.45
CA GLN A 120 5.45 -16.62 -21.16
C GLN A 120 4.32 -15.62 -20.85
N ALA A 121 4.59 -14.31 -21.00
CA ALA A 121 3.60 -13.25 -20.81
C ALA A 121 2.40 -13.40 -21.74
N MET A 122 2.64 -13.62 -23.03
CA MET A 122 1.58 -13.74 -24.03
C MET A 122 0.67 -14.96 -23.77
N ILE A 123 1.25 -16.12 -23.51
CA ILE A 123 0.48 -17.35 -23.28
C ILE A 123 -0.27 -17.26 -21.96
N PHE A 124 0.39 -16.79 -20.90
CA PHE A 124 -0.25 -16.60 -19.60
C PHE A 124 -1.48 -15.67 -19.70
N SER A 125 -1.36 -14.51 -20.36
CA SER A 125 -2.48 -13.59 -20.51
C SER A 125 -3.65 -14.20 -21.29
N ARG A 126 -3.35 -15.00 -22.32
CA ARG A 126 -4.37 -15.70 -23.12
C ARG A 126 -5.14 -16.72 -22.27
N GLU A 127 -4.42 -17.54 -21.49
CA GLU A 127 -5.07 -18.55 -20.63
C GLU A 127 -5.85 -17.91 -19.49
N VAL A 128 -5.36 -16.80 -18.91
CA VAL A 128 -6.09 -16.02 -17.91
C VAL A 128 -7.37 -15.44 -18.49
N LEU A 129 -7.30 -14.79 -19.66
CA LEU A 129 -8.48 -14.22 -20.29
C LEU A 129 -9.52 -15.31 -20.59
N ALA A 130 -9.11 -16.42 -21.20
CA ALA A 130 -10.00 -17.53 -21.49
C ALA A 130 -10.68 -18.13 -20.25
N GLU A 131 -9.99 -18.12 -19.09
CA GLU A 131 -10.58 -18.59 -17.85
C GLU A 131 -11.54 -17.56 -17.22
N LYS A 132 -11.23 -16.27 -17.33
CA LYS A 132 -12.13 -15.17 -16.93
C LYS A 132 -13.41 -15.16 -17.78
N GLU A 133 -13.32 -15.36 -19.11
CA GLU A 133 -14.45 -15.42 -20.02
C GLU A 133 -15.44 -16.51 -19.61
N LYS A 134 -14.96 -17.70 -19.26
CA LYS A 134 -15.81 -18.77 -18.73
C LYS A 134 -16.55 -18.37 -17.46
N GLY A 135 -15.88 -17.62 -16.57
CA GLY A 135 -16.46 -17.16 -15.30
C GLY A 135 -17.60 -16.16 -15.46
N VAL A 136 -17.74 -15.53 -16.64
CA VAL A 136 -18.79 -14.54 -16.93
C VAL A 136 -19.75 -14.99 -18.05
N GLU A 137 -19.62 -16.21 -18.53
CA GLU A 137 -20.51 -16.79 -19.56
C GLU A 137 -21.98 -16.72 -19.11
N GLY A 138 -22.86 -16.26 -19.98
CA GLY A 138 -24.28 -16.04 -19.69
C GLY A 138 -24.58 -14.84 -18.79
N THR A 139 -23.61 -14.00 -18.46
CA THR A 139 -23.81 -12.76 -17.71
C THR A 139 -23.83 -11.54 -18.64
N ILE A 140 -24.22 -10.37 -18.09
CA ILE A 140 -24.14 -9.08 -18.81
C ILE A 140 -22.71 -8.64 -19.15
N TYR A 141 -21.69 -9.30 -18.59
CA TYR A 141 -20.27 -8.99 -18.80
C TYR A 141 -19.62 -9.85 -19.89
N GLU A 142 -20.36 -10.84 -20.41
CA GLU A 142 -19.91 -11.66 -21.52
C GLU A 142 -19.47 -10.76 -22.69
N HIS A 143 -18.33 -11.05 -23.29
CA HIS A 143 -17.67 -10.28 -24.37
C HIS A 143 -17.21 -8.84 -24.00
N LEU A 144 -17.40 -8.38 -22.75
CA LEU A 144 -17.01 -7.03 -22.32
C LEU A 144 -15.72 -7.01 -21.50
N ILE A 145 -15.25 -8.17 -21.04
CA ILE A 145 -14.09 -8.25 -20.17
C ILE A 145 -12.77 -8.25 -20.95
N THR A 146 -11.73 -7.82 -20.26
CA THR A 146 -10.34 -7.88 -20.71
C THR A 146 -9.49 -8.64 -19.70
N VAL A 147 -8.23 -8.86 -20.00
CA VAL A 147 -7.29 -9.47 -19.05
C VAL A 147 -7.18 -8.67 -17.74
N ASP A 148 -7.39 -7.34 -17.80
CA ASP A 148 -7.34 -6.44 -16.64
C ASP A 148 -8.66 -6.34 -15.87
N SER A 149 -9.74 -6.90 -16.39
CA SER A 149 -11.02 -6.90 -15.68
C SER A 149 -10.92 -7.67 -14.37
N PRO A 150 -11.36 -7.08 -13.21
CA PRO A 150 -11.30 -7.73 -11.91
C PRO A 150 -12.39 -8.82 -11.78
N VAL A 151 -12.21 -9.90 -12.51
CA VAL A 151 -13.06 -11.09 -12.52
C VAL A 151 -12.27 -12.24 -11.94
N ALA A 152 -12.87 -12.93 -10.98
CA ALA A 152 -12.26 -14.12 -10.38
C ALA A 152 -12.12 -15.25 -11.42
N TYR A 153 -11.01 -15.96 -11.36
CA TYR A 153 -10.70 -17.10 -12.21
C TYR A 153 -9.90 -18.15 -11.44
N ASP A 154 -9.87 -19.39 -11.95
CA ASP A 154 -9.10 -20.45 -11.32
C ASP A 154 -7.67 -20.49 -11.86
N LEU A 155 -6.73 -20.00 -11.05
CA LEU A 155 -5.31 -19.96 -11.39
C LEU A 155 -4.69 -21.36 -11.47
N GLN A 156 -5.22 -22.35 -10.74
CA GLN A 156 -4.77 -23.75 -10.82
C GLN A 156 -5.10 -24.37 -12.18
N THR A 157 -6.27 -24.07 -12.72
CA THR A 157 -6.67 -24.48 -14.07
C THR A 157 -5.77 -23.83 -15.12
N VAL A 158 -5.46 -22.54 -14.96
CA VAL A 158 -4.50 -21.84 -15.85
C VAL A 158 -3.12 -22.51 -15.81
N LEU A 159 -2.58 -22.78 -14.62
CA LEU A 159 -1.29 -23.46 -14.44
C LEU A 159 -1.28 -24.85 -15.12
N THR A 160 -2.34 -25.63 -14.97
CA THR A 160 -2.47 -26.96 -15.60
C THR A 160 -2.40 -26.86 -17.13
N ARG A 161 -3.07 -25.86 -17.72
CA ARG A 161 -3.01 -25.64 -19.17
C ARG A 161 -1.63 -25.18 -19.64
N LEU A 162 -0.96 -24.32 -18.86
CA LEU A 162 0.40 -23.87 -19.15
C LEU A 162 1.39 -25.05 -19.15
N LYS A 163 1.27 -25.95 -18.18
CA LYS A 163 2.09 -27.17 -18.12
C LYS A 163 1.84 -28.06 -19.34
N SER A 164 0.57 -28.29 -19.69
CA SER A 164 0.21 -29.06 -20.89
C SER A 164 0.83 -28.47 -22.17
N LYS A 165 0.84 -27.13 -22.30
CA LYS A 165 1.49 -26.46 -23.46
C LYS A 165 3.02 -26.55 -23.42
N ASP A 166 3.62 -26.58 -22.23
CA ASP A 166 5.06 -26.73 -22.05
C ASP A 166 5.58 -28.12 -22.42
N GLU A 167 4.69 -29.14 -22.32
CA GLU A 167 4.98 -30.54 -22.64
C GLU A 167 4.38 -30.96 -24.02
N GLU A 168 3.68 -30.06 -24.69
CA GLU A 168 2.92 -30.37 -25.90
C GLU A 168 3.81 -30.92 -27.03
N MET A 169 3.36 -32.05 -27.60
CA MET A 169 3.88 -32.62 -28.84
C MET A 169 2.84 -32.45 -29.94
N VAL A 170 3.26 -32.05 -31.14
CA VAL A 170 2.38 -31.83 -32.28
C VAL A 170 2.75 -32.75 -33.41
N PRO A 171 1.83 -33.10 -34.33
CA PRO A 171 2.12 -33.95 -35.49
C PRO A 171 3.31 -33.43 -36.31
N GLY A 172 4.24 -34.30 -36.61
CA GLY A 172 5.38 -34.00 -37.45
C GLY A 172 5.04 -34.05 -38.97
N ALA A 173 6.03 -33.75 -39.80
CA ALA A 173 5.89 -33.75 -41.25
C ALA A 173 5.68 -35.15 -41.88
N ARG A 174 6.04 -36.21 -41.16
CA ARG A 174 5.86 -37.61 -41.62
C ARG A 174 4.68 -38.22 -40.85
N ALA A 175 3.88 -39.03 -41.55
CA ALA A 175 2.76 -39.74 -40.92
C ALA A 175 3.24 -40.56 -39.71
N GLY A 176 2.62 -40.34 -38.54
CA GLY A 176 2.98 -41.01 -37.28
C GLY A 176 4.20 -40.46 -36.54
N SER A 177 4.85 -39.39 -37.04
CA SER A 177 5.90 -38.71 -36.32
C SER A 177 5.35 -37.56 -35.49
N GLU A 178 5.97 -37.30 -34.33
CA GLU A 178 5.69 -36.15 -33.48
C GLU A 178 6.89 -35.20 -33.46
N LYS A 179 6.64 -33.94 -33.25
CA LYS A 179 7.64 -32.90 -33.02
C LYS A 179 7.26 -32.04 -31.82
N LEU A 180 8.23 -31.35 -31.25
CA LEU A 180 8.01 -30.42 -30.14
C LEU A 180 7.01 -29.33 -30.56
N GLY A 181 6.02 -29.08 -29.71
CA GLY A 181 5.07 -27.99 -29.86
C GLY A 181 5.75 -26.61 -29.78
N PRO A 182 5.06 -25.54 -30.18
CA PRO A 182 5.65 -24.18 -30.28
C PRO A 182 6.16 -23.63 -28.97
N TYR A 183 5.61 -24.09 -27.86
CA TYR A 183 5.92 -23.63 -26.50
C TYR A 183 6.65 -24.67 -25.65
N ASN A 184 6.91 -25.85 -26.18
CA ASN A 184 7.56 -26.94 -25.45
C ASN A 184 8.91 -26.47 -24.89
N GLY A 185 9.10 -26.66 -23.56
CA GLY A 185 10.30 -26.26 -22.79
C GLY A 185 10.46 -24.74 -22.57
N LYS A 186 9.52 -23.90 -23.06
CA LYS A 186 9.63 -22.43 -22.91
C LYS A 186 8.92 -21.87 -21.68
N LEU A 187 8.01 -22.65 -21.10
CA LEU A 187 7.19 -22.24 -19.95
C LEU A 187 7.68 -22.85 -18.63
N THR A 188 8.63 -23.79 -18.66
CA THR A 188 9.05 -24.59 -17.51
C THR A 188 9.45 -23.71 -16.30
N ARG A 189 10.33 -22.72 -16.52
CA ARG A 189 10.77 -21.82 -15.44
C ARG A 189 9.63 -20.96 -14.91
N PHE A 190 8.75 -20.50 -15.79
CA PHE A 190 7.56 -19.72 -15.40
C PHE A 190 6.60 -20.56 -14.56
N ASN A 191 6.30 -21.79 -14.99
CA ASN A 191 5.45 -22.72 -14.26
C ASN A 191 5.99 -23.01 -12.86
N GLN A 192 7.27 -23.26 -12.73
CA GLN A 192 7.93 -23.47 -11.43
C GLN A 192 7.83 -22.25 -10.51
N ARG A 193 7.99 -21.02 -11.04
CA ARG A 193 7.82 -19.81 -10.25
C ARG A 193 6.37 -19.63 -9.78
N LEU A 194 5.41 -19.84 -10.67
CA LEU A 194 4.00 -19.76 -10.32
C LEU A 194 3.67 -20.78 -9.22
N GLU A 195 4.13 -22.01 -9.33
CA GLU A 195 3.97 -23.03 -8.29
C GLU A 195 4.58 -22.62 -6.96
N ASN A 196 5.79 -22.07 -6.98
CA ASN A 196 6.47 -21.61 -5.77
C ASN A 196 5.68 -20.48 -5.10
N LYS A 197 5.13 -19.53 -5.88
CA LYS A 197 4.28 -18.46 -5.32
C LYS A 197 2.95 -18.99 -4.77
N LEU A 198 2.34 -19.95 -5.43
CA LEU A 198 1.10 -20.60 -4.97
C LEU A 198 1.30 -21.43 -3.68
N SER A 199 2.49 -22.00 -3.50
CA SER A 199 2.83 -22.82 -2.32
C SER A 199 3.37 -21.99 -1.14
N ASP A 200 3.74 -20.74 -1.36
CA ASP A 200 4.25 -19.86 -0.30
C ASP A 200 3.10 -19.43 0.62
N LYS A 201 3.08 -19.97 1.84
CA LYS A 201 2.04 -19.68 2.84
C LYS A 201 2.00 -18.20 3.22
N ARG A 202 3.12 -17.46 3.12
CA ARG A 202 3.16 -16.02 3.39
C ARG A 202 2.34 -15.21 2.39
N MET A 203 2.13 -15.79 1.18
CA MET A 203 1.29 -15.22 0.12
C MET A 203 -0.17 -15.73 0.19
N GLY A 204 -0.53 -16.42 1.27
CA GLY A 204 -1.86 -17.00 1.44
C GLY A 204 -2.99 -15.97 1.33
N PHE A 205 -2.79 -14.75 1.80
CA PHE A 205 -3.76 -13.66 1.66
C PHE A 205 -4.13 -13.35 0.19
N MET A 206 -3.30 -13.77 -0.76
CA MET A 206 -3.50 -13.55 -2.18
C MET A 206 -3.94 -14.82 -2.91
N PHE A 207 -3.39 -15.98 -2.54
CA PHE A 207 -3.55 -17.23 -3.29
C PHE A 207 -4.42 -18.29 -2.60
N SER A 208 -4.55 -18.25 -1.28
CA SER A 208 -5.36 -19.26 -0.52
C SER A 208 -6.82 -18.82 -0.38
N LEU A 209 -7.49 -18.60 -1.53
CA LEU A 209 -8.85 -18.06 -1.58
C LEU A 209 -9.91 -19.14 -1.31
N GLN A 210 -10.89 -18.81 -0.46
CA GLN A 210 -12.10 -19.59 -0.27
C GLN A 210 -13.12 -19.30 -1.40
N THR A 211 -14.24 -20.00 -1.39
CA THR A 211 -15.28 -19.84 -2.43
C THR A 211 -15.87 -18.41 -2.43
N GLU A 212 -15.98 -17.79 -1.24
CA GLU A 212 -16.54 -16.45 -1.09
C GLU A 212 -15.70 -15.38 -1.81
N GLU A 213 -14.34 -15.43 -1.70
CA GLU A 213 -13.43 -14.48 -2.35
C GLU A 213 -13.32 -14.67 -3.87
N LYS A 214 -13.94 -15.71 -4.41
CA LYS A 214 -14.02 -15.97 -5.85
C LYS A 214 -15.32 -15.46 -6.48
N SER A 215 -16.06 -14.59 -5.77
CA SER A 215 -17.35 -14.07 -6.25
C SER A 215 -17.31 -12.58 -6.55
N GLN A 216 -18.19 -12.13 -7.48
CA GLN A 216 -18.34 -10.70 -7.77
C GLN A 216 -19.00 -9.94 -6.61
N ASN A 217 -19.77 -10.60 -5.74
CA ASN A 217 -20.35 -9.98 -4.56
C ASN A 217 -19.25 -9.64 -3.55
N TRP A 218 -18.26 -10.50 -3.40
CA TRP A 218 -17.09 -10.22 -2.58
C TRP A 218 -16.36 -8.94 -3.04
N LEU A 219 -16.17 -8.73 -4.34
CA LEU A 219 -15.55 -7.52 -4.88
C LEU A 219 -16.32 -6.25 -4.46
N LYS A 220 -17.66 -6.30 -4.50
CA LYS A 220 -18.50 -5.18 -4.06
C LYS A 220 -18.32 -4.88 -2.58
N ASP A 221 -18.26 -5.93 -1.74
CA ASP A 221 -18.09 -5.77 -0.30
C ASP A 221 -16.67 -5.30 0.04
N PHE A 222 -15.67 -5.83 -0.62
CA PHE A 222 -14.28 -5.36 -0.51
C PHE A 222 -14.15 -3.87 -0.91
N ALA A 223 -14.71 -3.49 -2.05
CA ALA A 223 -14.74 -2.09 -2.46
C ALA A 223 -15.48 -1.21 -1.46
N ARG A 224 -16.58 -1.68 -0.85
CA ARG A 224 -17.26 -0.95 0.22
C ARG A 224 -16.40 -0.76 1.46
N VAL A 225 -15.63 -1.78 1.88
CA VAL A 225 -14.69 -1.64 3.01
C VAL A 225 -13.69 -0.52 2.74
N LEU A 226 -13.13 -0.46 1.54
CA LEU A 226 -12.15 0.57 1.18
C LEU A 226 -12.78 1.97 1.01
N MET A 227 -13.94 2.06 0.38
CA MET A 227 -14.49 3.30 -0.17
C MET A 227 -15.57 3.96 0.71
N LYS A 228 -16.13 3.26 1.69
CA LYS A 228 -17.29 3.73 2.42
C LYS A 228 -16.96 4.84 3.42
N ALA A 229 -17.63 5.99 3.29
CA ALA A 229 -17.40 7.18 4.10
C ALA A 229 -17.79 7.04 5.58
N ASP A 230 -18.80 6.22 5.89
CA ASP A 230 -19.23 5.97 7.27
C ASP A 230 -18.22 5.14 8.08
N GLY A 231 -17.18 4.66 7.40
CA GLY A 231 -16.06 3.97 8.02
C GLY A 231 -15.02 4.90 8.66
N GLY A 232 -15.09 6.21 8.43
CA GLY A 232 -14.11 7.14 8.96
C GLY A 232 -12.70 6.87 8.38
N VAL A 233 -11.71 6.82 9.26
CA VAL A 233 -10.34 6.43 8.91
C VAL A 233 -10.18 4.92 9.04
N LYS A 234 -9.71 4.29 7.98
CA LYS A 234 -9.38 2.87 7.94
C LYS A 234 -7.88 2.71 8.05
N VAL A 235 -7.42 2.12 9.12
CA VAL A 235 -6.02 1.75 9.29
C VAL A 235 -5.85 0.33 8.78
N ILE A 236 -4.98 0.11 7.83
CA ILE A 236 -4.67 -1.23 7.30
C ILE A 236 -3.26 -1.59 7.72
N ASP A 237 -3.17 -2.54 8.62
CA ASP A 237 -1.91 -3.10 9.10
C ASP A 237 -1.22 -3.91 7.99
N MET A 238 -0.03 -3.48 7.61
CA MET A 238 0.83 -4.09 6.62
C MET A 238 2.07 -4.75 7.23
N SER A 239 2.22 -4.73 8.57
CA SER A 239 3.45 -5.11 9.26
C SER A 239 3.88 -6.56 9.02
N GLU A 240 2.94 -7.45 8.69
CA GLU A 240 3.20 -8.86 8.41
C GLU A 240 3.19 -9.20 6.90
N VAL A 241 2.99 -8.20 6.03
CA VAL A 241 3.10 -8.40 4.58
C VAL A 241 4.58 -8.55 4.19
N PRO A 242 4.96 -9.59 3.42
CA PRO A 242 6.34 -9.76 3.00
C PRO A 242 6.87 -8.54 2.24
N SER A 243 8.08 -8.09 2.60
CA SER A 243 8.68 -6.85 2.06
C SER A 243 8.88 -6.87 0.54
N ASP A 244 9.10 -8.06 -0.04
CA ASP A 244 9.27 -8.25 -1.49
C ASP A 244 7.98 -8.02 -2.29
N VAL A 245 6.81 -8.09 -1.67
CA VAL A 245 5.50 -7.86 -2.31
C VAL A 245 4.75 -6.66 -1.75
N LEU A 246 5.23 -6.06 -0.68
CA LEU A 246 4.61 -4.90 -0.04
C LEU A 246 4.32 -3.75 -1.01
N PRO A 247 5.24 -3.32 -1.90
CA PRO A 247 4.96 -2.27 -2.87
C PRO A 247 3.82 -2.61 -3.83
N LEU A 248 3.72 -3.88 -4.24
CA LEU A 248 2.64 -4.36 -5.11
C LEU A 248 1.30 -4.30 -4.41
N VAL A 249 1.22 -4.80 -3.18
CA VAL A 249 -0.04 -4.86 -2.40
C VAL A 249 -0.58 -3.45 -2.15
N ILE A 250 0.26 -2.53 -1.68
CA ILE A 250 -0.14 -1.15 -1.42
C ILE A 250 -0.49 -0.43 -2.73
N GLY A 251 0.31 -0.62 -3.79
CA GLY A 251 0.04 -0.07 -5.12
C GLY A 251 -1.27 -0.57 -5.71
N LEU A 252 -1.59 -1.85 -5.55
CA LEU A 252 -2.86 -2.46 -5.94
C LEU A 252 -4.04 -1.83 -5.20
N LEU A 253 -3.98 -1.70 -3.86
CA LEU A 253 -5.04 -1.07 -3.08
C LEU A 253 -5.24 0.39 -3.50
N ALA A 254 -4.17 1.15 -3.68
CA ALA A 254 -4.21 2.53 -4.17
C ALA A 254 -4.82 2.62 -5.58
N ARG A 255 -4.48 1.69 -6.49
CA ARG A 255 -5.05 1.59 -7.83
C ARG A 255 -6.55 1.28 -7.80
N ILE A 256 -6.98 0.35 -6.94
CA ILE A 256 -8.42 0.02 -6.79
C ILE A 256 -9.18 1.26 -6.34
N VAL A 257 -8.71 1.94 -5.30
CA VAL A 257 -9.32 3.18 -4.80
C VAL A 257 -9.44 4.22 -5.91
N PHE A 258 -8.34 4.47 -6.64
CA PHE A 258 -8.33 5.43 -7.74
C PHE A 258 -9.29 5.03 -8.86
N THR A 259 -9.29 3.75 -9.25
CA THR A 259 -10.14 3.23 -10.32
C THR A 259 -11.62 3.34 -9.99
N VAL A 260 -12.01 2.98 -8.76
CA VAL A 260 -13.41 3.13 -8.30
C VAL A 260 -13.82 4.61 -8.33
N GLN A 261 -12.98 5.53 -7.87
CA GLN A 261 -13.25 6.98 -7.93
C GLN A 261 -13.32 7.48 -9.39
N GLN A 262 -12.46 6.99 -10.27
CA GLN A 262 -12.47 7.37 -11.67
C GLN A 262 -13.76 6.95 -12.39
N TRP A 263 -14.26 5.74 -12.10
CA TRP A 263 -15.48 5.20 -12.72
C TRP A 263 -16.78 5.64 -12.02
N SER A 264 -16.68 6.21 -10.83
CA SER A 264 -17.85 6.76 -10.13
C SER A 264 -18.36 8.04 -10.80
N SER A 265 -19.70 8.17 -10.94
CA SER A 265 -20.31 9.43 -11.35
C SER A 265 -20.02 10.55 -10.33
N MET A 266 -20.06 11.80 -10.76
CA MET A 266 -19.79 12.93 -9.86
C MET A 266 -20.73 12.99 -8.65
N GLU A 267 -21.97 12.58 -8.82
CA GLU A 267 -23.00 12.57 -7.76
C GLU A 267 -22.72 11.54 -6.66
N HIS A 268 -22.10 10.41 -7.02
CA HIS A 268 -21.79 9.32 -6.10
C HIS A 268 -20.32 9.32 -5.63
N ARG A 269 -19.53 10.29 -6.10
CA ARG A 269 -18.11 10.38 -5.76
C ARG A 269 -17.96 11.02 -4.38
N HIS A 270 -17.40 10.25 -3.43
CA HIS A 270 -17.05 10.74 -2.11
C HIS A 270 -15.52 10.81 -1.98
N PRO A 271 -14.95 12.00 -1.63
CA PRO A 271 -13.49 12.14 -1.54
C PRO A 271 -12.86 11.16 -0.56
N ILE A 272 -11.66 10.70 -0.88
CA ILE A 272 -10.89 9.78 -0.05
C ILE A 272 -9.42 10.22 0.01
N ALA A 273 -8.82 10.14 1.20
CA ALA A 273 -7.40 10.40 1.40
C ALA A 273 -6.64 9.10 1.64
N LEU A 274 -5.49 8.95 0.99
CA LEU A 274 -4.53 7.87 1.23
C LEU A 274 -3.36 8.44 2.04
N LEU A 275 -3.22 7.98 3.28
CA LEU A 275 -2.11 8.31 4.16
C LEU A 275 -1.07 7.20 4.04
N CYS A 276 0.07 7.55 3.48
CA CYS A 276 1.12 6.61 3.08
C CYS A 276 2.26 6.66 4.10
N ASP A 277 2.13 5.86 5.18
CA ASP A 277 3.18 5.82 6.21
C ASP A 277 4.42 5.08 5.68
N GLU A 278 5.59 5.54 6.11
CA GLU A 278 6.92 5.09 5.64
C GLU A 278 7.00 4.94 4.11
N ALA A 279 6.46 5.95 3.40
CA ALA A 279 6.31 5.93 1.95
C ALA A 279 7.62 5.63 1.19
N HIS A 280 8.79 5.91 1.79
CA HIS A 280 10.09 5.59 1.20
C HIS A 280 10.31 4.08 0.97
N LEU A 281 9.50 3.20 1.58
CA LEU A 281 9.60 1.76 1.38
C LEU A 281 8.90 1.26 0.11
N TYR A 282 7.91 2.00 -0.42
CA TYR A 282 7.10 1.58 -1.57
C TYR A 282 6.82 2.67 -2.60
N VAL A 283 7.09 3.93 -2.30
CA VAL A 283 7.08 5.07 -3.24
C VAL A 283 8.52 5.54 -3.45
N GLN A 284 9.39 4.64 -3.90
CA GLN A 284 10.84 4.82 -3.89
C GLN A 284 11.34 5.76 -5.00
N GLN A 285 12.40 6.54 -4.70
CA GLN A 285 13.09 7.41 -5.65
C GLN A 285 13.88 6.62 -6.69
N SER A 286 14.59 5.61 -6.27
CA SER A 286 15.42 4.79 -7.14
C SER A 286 14.82 3.38 -7.19
N ILE A 287 14.32 3.02 -8.36
CA ILE A 287 13.84 1.67 -8.60
C ILE A 287 15.05 0.90 -9.13
N SER A 288 15.67 0.12 -8.25
CA SER A 288 16.53 -0.97 -8.68
C SER A 288 15.70 -1.87 -9.60
N GLN A 289 16.31 -2.80 -10.35
CA GLN A 289 15.65 -3.69 -11.32
C GLN A 289 14.43 -4.51 -10.77
N ASP A 290 13.79 -4.02 -9.72
CA ASP A 290 12.63 -4.62 -9.08
C ASP A 290 11.33 -4.20 -9.77
N ALA A 291 10.80 -5.13 -10.57
CA ALA A 291 9.56 -4.95 -11.31
C ALA A 291 8.34 -4.72 -10.39
N VAL A 292 8.35 -5.31 -9.19
CA VAL A 292 7.27 -5.19 -8.20
C VAL A 292 7.21 -3.78 -7.65
N ALA A 293 8.35 -3.22 -7.26
CA ALA A 293 8.44 -1.84 -6.79
C ALA A 293 8.07 -0.83 -7.88
N GLU A 294 8.52 -1.07 -9.12
CA GLU A 294 8.21 -0.22 -10.27
C GLU A 294 6.69 -0.13 -10.52
N ILE A 295 6.01 -1.27 -10.54
CA ILE A 295 4.58 -1.31 -10.85
C ILE A 295 3.73 -0.71 -9.73
N GLY A 296 4.10 -0.96 -8.47
CA GLY A 296 3.45 -0.35 -7.31
C GLY A 296 3.52 1.17 -7.34
N LEU A 297 4.69 1.73 -7.67
CA LEU A 297 4.92 3.17 -7.78
C LEU A 297 4.04 3.84 -8.83
N LYS A 298 3.77 3.20 -9.98
CA LYS A 298 2.93 3.78 -11.06
C LYS A 298 1.56 4.23 -10.56
N SER A 299 0.97 3.51 -9.61
CA SER A 299 -0.32 3.86 -9.02
C SER A 299 -0.25 5.20 -8.28
N PHE A 300 0.79 5.41 -7.49
CA PHE A 300 1.01 6.66 -6.74
C PHE A 300 1.34 7.83 -7.66
N GLU A 301 2.17 7.64 -8.68
CA GLU A 301 2.45 8.69 -9.66
C GLU A 301 1.19 9.13 -10.40
N ARG A 302 0.31 8.19 -10.74
CA ARG A 302 -0.97 8.49 -11.38
C ARG A 302 -1.89 9.26 -10.44
N ILE A 303 -2.02 8.83 -9.19
CA ILE A 303 -2.84 9.52 -8.18
C ILE A 303 -2.27 10.93 -7.93
N ALA A 304 -0.96 11.09 -7.81
CA ALA A 304 -0.32 12.39 -7.62
C ALA A 304 -0.65 13.37 -8.75
N LYS A 305 -0.67 12.91 -9.99
CA LYS A 305 -0.97 13.73 -11.17
C LYS A 305 -2.47 14.00 -11.39
N GLU A 306 -3.32 13.02 -11.12
CA GLU A 306 -4.73 13.03 -11.52
C GLU A 306 -5.71 12.94 -10.34
N GLY A 307 -5.26 12.58 -9.14
CA GLY A 307 -6.11 12.27 -7.98
C GLY A 307 -7.07 13.40 -7.61
N ARG A 308 -6.60 14.65 -7.69
CA ARG A 308 -7.42 15.84 -7.44
C ARG A 308 -8.71 15.85 -8.26
N LYS A 309 -8.65 15.46 -9.53
CA LYS A 309 -9.81 15.42 -10.44
C LYS A 309 -10.87 14.41 -9.99
N TYR A 310 -10.42 13.33 -9.36
CA TYR A 310 -11.28 12.21 -8.97
C TYR A 310 -11.55 12.18 -7.46
N GLY A 311 -11.10 13.19 -6.70
CA GLY A 311 -11.30 13.26 -5.26
C GLY A 311 -10.44 12.26 -4.46
N VAL A 312 -9.23 11.93 -4.97
CA VAL A 312 -8.26 11.12 -4.25
C VAL A 312 -7.09 11.99 -3.81
N GLY A 313 -6.93 12.19 -2.50
CA GLY A 313 -5.82 12.90 -1.89
C GLY A 313 -4.69 11.96 -1.48
N LEU A 314 -3.43 12.43 -1.55
CA LEU A 314 -2.27 11.73 -0.99
C LEU A 314 -1.70 12.51 0.19
N VAL A 315 -1.33 11.80 1.24
CA VAL A 315 -0.49 12.30 2.33
C VAL A 315 0.73 11.39 2.43
N ILE A 316 1.85 11.87 1.95
CA ILE A 316 3.12 11.13 1.97
C ILE A 316 3.77 11.33 3.34
N ILE A 317 3.97 10.25 4.08
CA ILE A 317 4.56 10.28 5.41
C ILE A 317 5.88 9.53 5.34
N SER A 318 7.00 10.22 5.69
CA SER A 318 8.33 9.60 5.56
C SER A 318 9.34 10.21 6.52
N GLN A 319 10.22 9.36 7.05
CA GLN A 319 11.41 9.81 7.76
C GLN A 319 12.60 10.07 6.84
N ARG A 320 12.51 9.65 5.56
CA ARG A 320 13.56 9.78 4.55
C ARG A 320 13.00 10.35 3.25
N PRO A 321 12.66 11.65 3.20
CA PRO A 321 12.10 12.24 1.99
C PRO A 321 13.04 12.18 0.78
N SER A 322 14.35 12.05 0.98
CA SER A 322 15.32 11.89 -0.12
C SER A 322 15.18 10.55 -0.86
N GLU A 323 14.62 9.53 -0.22
CA GLU A 323 14.38 8.21 -0.79
C GLU A 323 12.99 8.10 -1.46
N VAL A 324 12.10 9.06 -1.24
CA VAL A 324 10.75 9.08 -1.84
C VAL A 324 10.81 9.61 -3.27
N ASN A 325 10.00 9.03 -4.15
CA ASN A 325 9.91 9.42 -5.56
C ASN A 325 9.62 10.91 -5.74
N ARG A 326 10.49 11.60 -6.51
CA ARG A 326 10.42 13.04 -6.71
C ARG A 326 9.17 13.48 -7.46
N THR A 327 8.68 12.67 -8.40
CA THR A 327 7.45 12.99 -9.14
C THR A 327 6.27 13.09 -8.17
N VAL A 328 6.15 12.15 -7.23
CA VAL A 328 5.09 12.17 -6.22
C VAL A 328 5.26 13.34 -5.26
N LEU A 329 6.46 13.54 -4.69
CA LEU A 329 6.71 14.64 -3.76
C LEU A 329 6.49 16.02 -4.40
N SER A 330 6.84 16.20 -5.67
CA SER A 330 6.67 17.49 -6.37
C SER A 330 5.21 17.87 -6.63
N GLN A 331 4.29 16.91 -6.52
CA GLN A 331 2.85 17.15 -6.61
C GLN A 331 2.23 17.48 -5.24
N CYS A 332 2.98 17.35 -4.14
CA CYS A 332 2.54 17.79 -2.82
C CYS A 332 2.74 19.30 -2.71
N ASN A 333 1.64 20.04 -2.53
CA ASN A 333 1.70 21.49 -2.34
C ASN A 333 1.73 21.88 -0.85
N ASN A 334 1.54 20.90 0.05
CA ASN A 334 1.54 21.14 1.48
C ASN A 334 2.63 20.30 2.15
N PHE A 335 3.43 20.94 2.97
CA PHE A 335 4.51 20.29 3.72
C PHE A 335 4.37 20.56 5.20
N ILE A 336 4.38 19.50 6.00
CA ILE A 336 4.52 19.54 7.46
C ILE A 336 5.89 18.91 7.74
N SER A 337 6.89 19.77 7.90
CA SER A 337 8.28 19.34 8.06
C SER A 337 8.69 19.46 9.52
N LEU A 338 8.78 18.32 10.20
CA LEU A 338 9.36 18.21 11.53
C LEU A 338 10.89 18.22 11.42
N ARG A 339 11.59 18.05 12.55
CA ARG A 339 13.05 18.05 12.57
C ARG A 339 13.64 17.03 11.59
N LEU A 340 14.51 17.52 10.71
CA LEU A 340 15.30 16.71 9.76
C LEU A 340 16.77 16.87 10.08
N THR A 341 17.46 15.77 10.38
CA THR A 341 18.89 15.77 10.75
C THR A 341 19.82 15.48 9.59
N ASN A 342 19.33 14.76 8.56
CA ASN A 342 20.12 14.42 7.37
C ASN A 342 20.09 15.57 6.37
N VAL A 343 21.25 15.93 5.81
CA VAL A 343 21.42 17.04 4.85
C VAL A 343 20.70 16.75 3.52
N ASP A 344 20.72 15.51 3.04
CA ASP A 344 20.05 15.13 1.79
C ASP A 344 18.53 15.29 1.91
N ASP A 345 17.96 14.87 3.05
CA ASP A 345 16.54 15.04 3.34
C ASP A 345 16.14 16.52 3.42
N GLN A 346 16.96 17.33 4.09
CA GLN A 346 16.76 18.79 4.15
C GLN A 346 16.81 19.42 2.74
N ASN A 347 17.78 19.01 1.93
CA ASN A 347 17.96 19.57 0.57
C ASN A 347 16.78 19.23 -0.35
N VAL A 348 16.18 18.05 -0.22
CA VAL A 348 14.97 17.71 -0.99
C VAL A 348 13.82 18.64 -0.59
N ILE A 349 13.57 18.84 0.69
CA ILE A 349 12.50 19.72 1.16
C ILE A 349 12.80 21.18 0.76
N LYS A 350 14.01 21.68 0.95
CA LYS A 350 14.41 23.04 0.54
C LYS A 350 14.13 23.32 -0.95
N ARG A 351 14.36 22.35 -1.82
CA ARG A 351 14.11 22.49 -3.28
C ARG A 351 12.62 22.47 -3.66
N LEU A 352 11.77 21.93 -2.81
CA LEU A 352 10.32 21.87 -3.03
C LEU A 352 9.60 23.09 -2.45
N LEU A 353 10.24 23.84 -1.56
CA LEU A 353 9.71 25.07 -0.99
C LEU A 353 9.98 26.25 -1.93
N PRO A 354 9.11 27.27 -1.94
CA PRO A 354 9.36 28.52 -2.65
C PRO A 354 10.68 29.20 -2.21
N ASP A 355 11.41 29.79 -3.14
CA ASP A 355 12.74 30.40 -2.92
C ASP A 355 12.77 31.42 -1.78
N ASN A 356 11.68 32.17 -1.58
CA ASN A 356 11.56 33.16 -0.51
C ASN A 356 11.48 32.58 0.90
N LEU A 357 11.42 31.25 1.04
CA LEU A 357 11.34 30.52 2.31
C LEU A 357 12.66 29.86 2.72
N GLY A 358 13.74 30.07 1.97
CA GLY A 358 15.05 29.45 2.21
C GLY A 358 15.51 29.58 3.68
N ASN A 359 15.41 30.78 4.26
CA ASN A 359 15.80 31.02 5.64
C ASN A 359 14.99 30.22 6.69
N ILE A 360 13.71 29.91 6.37
CA ILE A 360 12.86 29.09 7.26
C ILE A 360 13.29 27.62 7.18
N ALA A 361 13.60 27.14 5.98
CA ALA A 361 14.05 25.79 5.75
C ALA A 361 15.43 25.49 6.35
N ASP A 362 16.28 26.48 6.58
CA ASP A 362 17.58 26.31 7.26
C ASP A 362 17.43 25.91 8.74
N ASN A 363 16.29 26.19 9.33
CA ASN A 363 15.97 25.83 10.72
C ASN A 363 15.45 24.40 10.90
N LEU A 364 15.31 23.59 9.83
CA LEU A 364 14.76 22.22 9.93
C LEU A 364 15.54 21.31 10.89
N SER A 365 16.85 21.50 11.01
CA SER A 365 17.68 20.74 11.95
C SER A 365 17.57 21.19 13.39
N LEU A 366 17.11 22.44 13.62
CA LEU A 366 17.04 23.09 14.94
C LEU A 366 15.65 22.99 15.59
N LEU A 367 14.71 22.35 14.93
CA LEU A 367 13.37 22.16 15.49
C LEU A 367 13.41 21.21 16.70
N ASP A 368 12.62 21.53 17.71
CA ASP A 368 12.41 20.67 18.85
C ASP A 368 11.51 19.45 18.51
N ILE A 369 11.40 18.51 19.43
CA ILE A 369 10.48 17.38 19.29
C ILE A 369 9.04 17.92 19.20
N ALA A 370 8.29 17.38 18.22
CA ALA A 370 6.93 17.80 17.90
C ALA A 370 6.80 19.28 17.47
N GLU A 371 7.89 19.92 17.04
CA GLU A 371 7.81 21.17 16.29
C GLU A 371 7.89 20.89 14.79
N ALA A 372 7.10 21.66 14.04
CA ALA A 372 7.06 21.56 12.59
C ALA A 372 7.05 22.93 11.92
N ILE A 373 7.66 22.99 10.76
CA ILE A 373 7.45 24.08 9.79
C ILE A 373 6.34 23.63 8.85
N ILE A 374 5.26 24.40 8.79
CA ILE A 374 4.11 24.14 7.93
C ILE A 374 4.11 25.16 6.79
N VAL A 375 4.06 24.65 5.56
CA VAL A 375 4.09 25.46 4.33
C VAL A 375 3.12 24.87 3.32
N GLY A 376 2.49 25.73 2.55
CA GLY A 376 1.65 25.33 1.42
C GLY A 376 0.31 26.02 1.39
N ASP A 377 -0.56 25.54 0.51
CA ASP A 377 -1.87 26.15 0.25
C ASP A 377 -2.85 25.99 1.42
N ALA A 378 -2.63 25.01 2.29
CA ALA A 378 -3.49 24.75 3.45
C ALA A 378 -3.21 25.70 4.64
N THR A 379 -2.21 26.55 4.55
CA THR A 379 -1.91 27.59 5.56
C THR A 379 -1.82 28.95 4.91
N LEU A 380 -2.21 30.00 5.62
CA LEU A 380 -2.14 31.36 5.10
C LEU A 380 -0.71 31.85 4.93
N LEU A 381 0.16 31.47 5.86
CA LEU A 381 1.58 31.84 5.89
C LEU A 381 2.42 30.66 6.36
N PRO A 382 3.65 30.54 5.88
CA PRO A 382 4.62 29.60 6.43
C PRO A 382 4.79 29.85 7.93
N SER A 383 4.66 28.79 8.73
CA SER A 383 4.57 28.93 10.18
C SER A 383 5.35 27.84 10.90
N ARG A 384 6.02 28.23 11.99
CA ARG A 384 6.58 27.29 12.95
C ARG A 384 5.53 27.00 14.03
N VAL A 385 5.19 25.72 14.18
CA VAL A 385 4.06 25.27 15.00
C VAL A 385 4.51 24.14 15.90
N LYS A 386 4.12 24.19 17.16
CA LYS A 386 4.17 23.06 18.09
C LYS A 386 2.95 22.18 17.85
N ILE A 387 3.15 20.94 17.47
CA ILE A 387 2.09 19.96 17.28
C ILE A 387 1.50 19.59 18.64
N ASN A 388 0.19 19.49 18.72
CA ASN A 388 -0.47 19.04 19.95
C ASN A 388 -0.12 17.58 20.22
N GLU A 389 -0.14 17.21 21.50
CA GLU A 389 -0.08 15.81 21.86
C GLU A 389 -1.39 15.13 21.46
N PRO A 390 -1.36 13.97 20.76
CA PRO A 390 -2.57 13.24 20.43
C PRO A 390 -3.23 12.70 21.70
N SER A 391 -4.56 12.53 21.67
CA SER A 391 -5.32 11.99 22.81
C SER A 391 -4.93 10.53 23.11
N ILE A 392 -4.63 9.77 22.06
CA ILE A 392 -4.10 8.42 22.17
C ILE A 392 -2.79 8.34 21.38
N LYS A 393 -1.75 7.88 22.04
CA LYS A 393 -0.42 7.78 21.43
C LYS A 393 -0.32 6.55 20.54
N PRO A 394 0.25 6.68 19.34
CA PRO A 394 0.57 5.51 18.51
C PRO A 394 1.65 4.67 19.19
N SER A 395 1.68 3.37 18.89
CA SER A 395 2.67 2.42 19.46
C SER A 395 4.06 2.59 18.82
N SER A 396 4.58 3.82 18.86
CA SER A 396 5.90 4.18 18.31
C SER A 396 6.98 4.28 19.40
N GLN A 397 6.75 3.66 20.58
CA GLN A 397 7.64 3.80 21.72
C GLN A 397 8.97 3.07 21.50
N THR A 398 10.05 3.79 21.66
CA THR A 398 11.40 3.21 21.73
C THR A 398 11.57 2.46 23.04
N VAL A 399 12.06 1.22 22.96
CA VAL A 399 12.37 0.42 24.13
C VAL A 399 13.47 1.12 24.97
N PRO A 400 13.24 1.41 26.25
CA PRO A 400 14.23 2.11 27.09
C PRO A 400 15.31 1.13 27.58
N PHE A 401 16.29 0.87 26.72
CA PHE A 401 17.36 -0.11 26.93
C PHE A 401 18.00 -0.01 28.32
N TRP A 402 18.49 1.17 28.69
CA TRP A 402 19.21 1.37 29.94
C TRP A 402 18.35 1.05 31.18
N SER A 403 17.10 1.49 31.16
CA SER A 403 16.16 1.25 32.24
C SER A 403 15.76 -0.21 32.39
N ILE A 404 15.70 -0.94 31.26
CA ILE A 404 15.35 -2.36 31.25
C ILE A 404 16.53 -3.21 31.64
N TRP A 405 17.73 -2.90 31.13
CA TRP A 405 18.95 -3.61 31.51
C TRP A 405 19.34 -3.46 33.00
N GLY A 406 18.89 -2.38 33.65
CA GLY A 406 19.08 -2.15 35.09
C GLY A 406 18.08 -2.89 35.98
N LYS A 407 17.13 -3.62 35.41
CA LYS A 407 16.15 -4.44 36.14
C LYS A 407 16.63 -5.90 36.20
N ASP A 408 16.48 -6.53 37.37
CA ASP A 408 16.63 -8.00 37.49
C ASP A 408 15.50 -8.69 36.70
N ASN A 409 15.79 -9.08 35.48
CA ASN A 409 14.89 -9.78 34.59
C ASN A 409 15.54 -11.13 34.20
N SER A 410 15.61 -12.04 35.17
CA SER A 410 16.29 -13.34 34.97
C SER A 410 15.49 -14.36 34.17
N ASP A 411 14.15 -14.19 34.05
CA ASP A 411 13.27 -15.14 33.35
C ASP A 411 12.57 -14.44 32.17
N GLN A 412 13.19 -14.54 30.97
CA GLN A 412 12.50 -14.22 29.73
C GLN A 412 11.82 -15.50 29.21
N ASP A 413 10.49 -15.56 29.25
CA ASP A 413 9.74 -16.58 28.51
C ASP A 413 9.73 -16.22 27.00
N LEU A 414 10.50 -16.96 26.23
CA LEU A 414 10.61 -16.80 24.78
C LEU A 414 9.63 -17.71 24.00
N SER A 415 8.80 -18.50 24.68
CA SER A 415 7.96 -19.52 24.08
C SER A 415 7.01 -18.94 23.04
N GLU A 416 6.34 -17.83 23.36
CA GLU A 416 5.42 -17.15 22.44
C GLU A 416 6.19 -16.58 21.25
N ALA A 417 7.32 -15.90 21.50
CA ALA A 417 8.12 -15.30 20.42
C ALA A 417 8.65 -16.35 19.45
N ILE A 418 9.12 -17.50 19.97
CA ILE A 418 9.57 -18.63 19.15
C ILE A 418 8.40 -19.22 18.35
N CYS A 419 7.22 -19.38 18.97
CA CYS A 419 6.03 -19.87 18.29
C CYS A 419 5.64 -18.94 17.12
N ASN A 420 5.62 -17.63 17.36
CA ASN A 420 5.31 -16.63 16.33
C ASN A 420 6.38 -16.60 15.22
N MET A 421 7.64 -16.74 15.57
CA MET A 421 8.74 -16.88 14.61
C MET A 421 8.57 -18.09 13.70
N ILE A 422 8.16 -19.24 14.26
CA ILE A 422 7.93 -20.49 13.49
C ILE A 422 6.71 -20.32 12.57
N LYS A 423 5.63 -19.72 13.08
CA LYS A 423 4.41 -19.46 12.30
C LYS A 423 4.60 -18.37 11.24
N GLN A 424 5.63 -17.53 11.34
CA GLN A 424 5.79 -16.29 10.57
C GLN A 424 4.56 -15.37 10.68
N SER A 425 3.99 -15.26 11.89
CA SER A 425 2.75 -14.54 12.21
C SER A 425 2.68 -14.31 13.72
N LYS A 426 2.17 -13.16 14.14
CA LYS A 426 1.87 -12.83 15.55
C LYS A 426 0.57 -13.47 16.02
#